data_b984ec22a8733f3dceb66f74c0d17566
#
_entry.id   b984ec22a8733f3dceb66f74c0d17566
#
_cell.length_a   1.000
_cell.length_b   1.000
_cell.length_c   1.000
_cell.angle_alpha   90.00
_cell.angle_beta   90.00
_cell.angle_gamma   90.00
#
_symmetry.space_group_name_H-M   'P 1'
#
loop_
_entity.id
_entity.type
_entity.pdbx_description
1 polymer ?
#
loop_
_entity_poly.entity_id
_entity_poly.type
_entity_poly.pdbx_seq_one_letter_code
_entity_poly.pdbx_strand_id
1 'polypeptide(L)'
;VEQIQQMNTLTGLLLILLSSAGHLEWWVLIVNRTHSFRIDYRILRTFRLFHDIAVIAYPAILVLRYGTGPKGLLTGGHLSEQPVMLQWIILGTSLGVIPLIAGVLRWHLRQKMQFAAVDSAERHSLRKLAAADPAIGDLIGTCWSVARHLPFNQFLTVEINRKTIRVSAGRSASTDTLSPLRIVHISDLHFIGTPGEGYYRWVFQQIASINPDAIV
;
A
#
# COMPACT_ATOMS: atom_id res chain seq x y z
N VAL A 1 11.02 12.47 -41.46
CA VAL A 1 9.60 12.56 -41.06
C VAL A 1 9.26 11.39 -40.08
N GLU A 2 9.54 10.16 -40.46
CA GLU A 2 9.24 8.98 -39.65
C GLU A 2 9.92 9.01 -38.28
N GLN A 3 11.17 9.38 -38.20
CA GLN A 3 11.93 9.46 -36.93
C GLN A 3 11.35 10.53 -35.98
N ILE A 4 10.89 11.67 -36.51
CA ILE A 4 10.23 12.72 -35.73
C ILE A 4 8.88 12.21 -35.20
N GLN A 5 8.12 11.52 -36.02
CA GLN A 5 6.83 10.95 -35.61
C GLN A 5 6.99 9.89 -34.52
N GLN A 6 7.99 9.01 -34.62
CA GLN A 6 8.32 8.04 -33.59
C GLN A 6 8.70 8.72 -32.27
N MET A 7 9.51 9.77 -32.33
CA MET A 7 9.92 10.53 -31.14
C MET A 7 8.72 11.19 -30.45
N ASN A 8 7.79 11.76 -31.23
CA ASN A 8 6.56 12.37 -30.70
C ASN A 8 5.64 11.34 -30.06
N THR A 9 5.50 10.15 -30.66
CA THR A 9 4.71 9.04 -30.10
C THR A 9 5.28 8.59 -28.76
N LEU A 10 6.60 8.45 -28.65
CA LEU A 10 7.24 8.08 -27.38
C LEU A 10 7.01 9.15 -26.31
N THR A 11 7.15 10.43 -26.68
CA THR A 11 6.87 11.55 -25.78
C THR A 11 5.42 11.54 -25.31
N GLY A 12 4.47 11.31 -26.21
CA GLY A 12 3.05 11.21 -25.89
C GLY A 12 2.75 10.04 -24.95
N LEU A 13 3.37 8.88 -25.17
CA LEU A 13 3.25 7.72 -24.27
C LEU A 13 3.78 8.06 -22.88
N LEU A 14 4.95 8.66 -22.78
CA LEU A 14 5.52 9.07 -21.50
C LEU A 14 4.63 10.08 -20.76
N LEU A 15 4.05 11.03 -21.45
CA LEU A 15 3.12 12.00 -20.87
C LEU A 15 1.87 11.31 -20.30
N ILE A 16 1.28 10.39 -21.05
CA ILE A 16 0.11 9.62 -20.58
C ILE A 16 0.47 8.78 -19.37
N LEU A 17 1.61 8.10 -19.37
CA LEU A 17 2.05 7.27 -18.25
C LEU A 17 2.35 8.11 -17.00
N LEU A 18 3.11 9.20 -17.13
CA LEU A 18 3.42 10.11 -16.02
C LEU A 18 2.17 10.75 -15.44
N SER A 19 1.29 11.23 -16.32
CA SER A 19 0.02 11.82 -15.91
C SER A 19 -0.89 10.81 -15.19
N SER A 20 -0.97 9.58 -15.69
CA SER A 20 -1.77 8.52 -15.07
C SER A 20 -1.19 8.10 -13.72
N ALA A 21 0.12 7.91 -13.62
CA ALA A 21 0.80 7.57 -12.38
C ALA A 21 0.66 8.70 -11.34
N GLY A 22 0.84 9.94 -11.74
CA GLY A 22 0.68 11.08 -10.86
C GLY A 22 -0.77 11.30 -10.44
N HIS A 23 -1.76 11.06 -11.32
CA HIS A 23 -3.18 11.07 -10.98
C HIS A 23 -3.51 10.04 -9.89
N LEU A 24 -2.99 8.82 -10.05
CA LEU A 24 -3.13 7.76 -9.05
C LEU A 24 -2.58 8.22 -7.68
N GLU A 25 -1.38 8.78 -7.66
CA GLU A 25 -0.74 9.24 -6.42
C GLU A 25 -1.51 10.38 -5.76
N TRP A 26 -2.03 11.36 -6.54
CA TRP A 26 -2.91 12.39 -5.98
C TRP A 26 -4.11 11.79 -5.28
N TRP A 27 -4.75 10.77 -5.87
CA TRP A 27 -5.87 10.08 -5.25
C TRP A 27 -5.45 9.33 -3.98
N VAL A 28 -4.29 8.64 -3.99
CA VAL A 28 -3.75 7.97 -2.79
C VAL A 28 -3.56 8.98 -1.65
N LEU A 29 -2.97 10.14 -1.94
CA LEU A 29 -2.77 11.20 -0.95
C LEU A 29 -4.09 11.74 -0.41
N ILE A 30 -5.07 12.00 -1.28
CA ILE A 30 -6.39 12.50 -0.91
C ILE A 30 -7.14 11.47 -0.05
N VAL A 31 -7.16 10.20 -0.45
CA VAL A 31 -7.81 9.11 0.31
C VAL A 31 -7.15 8.93 1.67
N ASN A 32 -5.84 8.87 1.74
CA ASN A 32 -5.11 8.74 3.00
C ASN A 32 -5.39 9.93 3.94
N ARG A 33 -5.45 11.15 3.37
CA ARG A 33 -5.78 12.34 4.15
C ARG A 33 -7.22 12.32 4.63
N THR A 34 -8.16 11.87 3.80
CA THR A 34 -9.59 11.79 4.14
C THR A 34 -9.83 10.80 5.29
N HIS A 35 -9.13 9.65 5.24
CA HIS A 35 -9.18 8.66 6.32
C HIS A 35 -8.60 9.15 7.66
N SER A 36 -7.77 10.18 7.66
CA SER A 36 -7.28 10.80 8.91
C SER A 36 -8.31 11.69 9.61
N PHE A 37 -9.42 12.03 8.95
CA PHE A 37 -10.51 12.80 9.56
C PHE A 37 -11.58 11.89 10.15
N ARG A 38 -12.29 12.37 11.17
CA ARG A 38 -13.46 11.69 11.75
C ARG A 38 -14.68 11.91 10.85
N ILE A 39 -14.75 11.17 9.75
CA ILE A 39 -15.84 11.25 8.76
C ILE A 39 -16.69 9.98 8.88
N ASP A 40 -18.01 10.14 8.69
CA ASP A 40 -18.95 9.01 8.68
C ASP A 40 -18.53 7.95 7.65
N TYR A 41 -18.61 6.67 8.04
CA TYR A 41 -18.22 5.54 7.19
C TYR A 41 -18.95 5.49 5.85
N ARG A 42 -20.24 5.93 5.80
CA ARG A 42 -21.02 5.93 4.57
C ARG A 42 -20.44 6.92 3.56
N ILE A 43 -20.02 8.09 4.04
CA ILE A 43 -19.38 9.11 3.19
C ILE A 43 -18.05 8.60 2.68
N LEU A 44 -17.23 8.00 3.55
CA LEU A 44 -15.95 7.41 3.15
C LEU A 44 -16.12 6.29 2.11
N ARG A 45 -17.13 5.44 2.28
CA ARG A 45 -17.43 4.37 1.31
C ARG A 45 -17.81 4.93 -0.06
N THR A 46 -18.67 5.95 -0.10
CA THR A 46 -19.07 6.61 -1.35
C THR A 46 -17.89 7.30 -2.01
N PHE A 47 -17.06 7.98 -1.22
CA PHE A 47 -15.85 8.63 -1.70
C PHE A 47 -14.85 7.62 -2.29
N ARG A 48 -14.68 6.46 -1.64
CA ARG A 48 -13.83 5.38 -2.13
C ARG A 48 -14.31 4.83 -3.47
N LEU A 49 -15.62 4.63 -3.64
CA LEU A 49 -16.17 4.20 -4.93
C LEU A 49 -15.86 5.23 -6.03
N PHE A 50 -15.98 6.52 -5.71
CA PHE A 50 -15.63 7.59 -6.66
C PHE A 50 -14.16 7.57 -7.03
N HIS A 51 -13.29 7.37 -6.05
CA HIS A 51 -11.87 7.19 -6.23
C HIS A 51 -11.56 6.01 -7.17
N ASP A 52 -12.15 4.83 -6.91
CA ASP A 52 -11.88 3.61 -7.69
C ASP A 52 -12.29 3.80 -9.17
N ILE A 53 -13.41 4.49 -9.41
CA ILE A 53 -13.84 4.86 -10.76
C ILE A 53 -12.87 5.86 -11.39
N ALA A 54 -12.48 6.92 -10.69
CA ALA A 54 -11.63 7.98 -11.21
C ALA A 54 -10.24 7.46 -11.59
N VAL A 55 -9.67 6.56 -10.80
CA VAL A 55 -8.36 5.93 -11.06
C VAL A 55 -8.34 5.17 -12.38
N ILE A 56 -9.45 4.51 -12.74
CA ILE A 56 -9.56 3.75 -14.00
C ILE A 56 -10.00 4.65 -15.15
N ALA A 57 -10.98 5.51 -14.91
CA ALA A 57 -11.59 6.34 -15.95
C ALA A 57 -10.60 7.37 -16.52
N TYR A 58 -9.76 7.97 -15.69
CA TYR A 58 -8.83 9.00 -16.13
C TYR A 58 -7.83 8.52 -17.21
N PRO A 59 -7.02 7.46 -16.99
CA PRO A 59 -6.12 6.95 -18.01
C PRO A 59 -6.88 6.44 -19.24
N ALA A 60 -8.06 5.82 -19.05
CA ALA A 60 -8.88 5.37 -20.17
C ALA A 60 -9.34 6.55 -21.05
N ILE A 61 -9.80 7.66 -20.45
CA ILE A 61 -10.18 8.86 -21.19
C ILE A 61 -8.98 9.46 -21.90
N LEU A 62 -7.81 9.54 -21.25
CA LEU A 62 -6.59 10.04 -21.89
C LEU A 62 -6.24 9.23 -23.14
N VAL A 63 -6.27 7.91 -23.05
CA VAL A 63 -5.94 7.03 -24.18
C VAL A 63 -7.01 7.11 -25.26
N LEU A 64 -8.28 6.92 -24.92
CA LEU A 64 -9.34 6.79 -25.91
C LEU A 64 -9.70 8.12 -26.59
N ARG A 65 -9.66 9.24 -25.84
CA ARG A 65 -10.09 10.54 -26.35
C ARG A 65 -8.97 11.38 -26.92
N TYR A 66 -7.76 11.27 -26.35
CA TYR A 66 -6.64 12.13 -26.65
C TYR A 66 -5.37 11.38 -27.08
N GLY A 67 -5.33 10.07 -26.89
CA GLY A 67 -4.22 9.23 -27.32
C GLY A 67 -4.28 8.88 -28.80
N THR A 68 -5.48 8.73 -29.36
CA THR A 68 -5.71 8.24 -30.71
C THR A 68 -6.21 9.34 -31.65
N GLY A 69 -6.19 9.10 -32.97
CA GLY A 69 -6.61 10.06 -33.98
C GLY A 69 -5.45 10.88 -34.57
N PRO A 70 -5.73 11.75 -35.55
CA PRO A 70 -4.68 12.44 -36.34
C PRO A 70 -3.75 13.36 -35.55
N LYS A 71 -4.23 13.88 -34.40
CA LYS A 71 -3.48 14.70 -33.44
C LYS A 71 -3.32 14.00 -32.09
N GLY A 72 -3.52 12.68 -32.05
CA GLY A 72 -3.43 11.91 -30.81
C GLY A 72 -2.00 11.81 -30.29
N LEU A 73 -1.85 11.86 -28.98
CA LEU A 73 -0.54 11.78 -28.32
C LEU A 73 0.20 10.47 -28.64
N LEU A 74 -0.52 9.37 -28.87
CA LEU A 74 0.05 8.06 -29.22
C LEU A 74 0.24 7.88 -30.74
N THR A 75 -0.20 8.82 -31.53
CA THR A 75 -0.09 8.78 -33.00
C THR A 75 0.83 9.87 -33.57
N GLY A 76 1.62 10.49 -32.70
CA GLY A 76 2.62 11.48 -33.08
C GLY A 76 2.18 12.95 -32.96
N GLY A 77 0.99 13.20 -32.36
CA GLY A 77 0.54 14.56 -32.05
C GLY A 77 1.30 15.15 -30.85
N HIS A 78 1.37 16.49 -30.82
CA HIS A 78 2.02 17.24 -29.75
C HIS A 78 1.05 17.63 -28.63
N LEU A 79 1.56 17.77 -27.41
CA LEU A 79 0.76 18.27 -26.28
C LEU A 79 0.24 19.69 -26.53
N SER A 80 1.01 20.54 -27.20
CA SER A 80 0.62 21.90 -27.56
C SER A 80 -0.54 22.00 -28.56
N GLU A 81 -0.85 20.92 -29.27
CA GLU A 81 -2.00 20.84 -30.19
C GLU A 81 -3.30 20.42 -29.46
N GLN A 82 -3.18 20.01 -28.23
CA GLN A 82 -4.32 19.61 -27.40
C GLN A 82 -5.00 20.85 -26.78
N PRO A 83 -6.28 20.73 -26.37
CA PRO A 83 -6.95 21.82 -25.66
C PRO A 83 -6.13 22.31 -24.45
N VAL A 84 -6.03 23.62 -24.25
CA VAL A 84 -5.23 24.23 -23.18
C VAL A 84 -5.58 23.66 -21.81
N MET A 85 -6.86 23.44 -21.55
CA MET A 85 -7.31 22.80 -20.30
C MET A 85 -6.70 21.41 -20.11
N LEU A 86 -6.63 20.59 -21.16
CA LEU A 86 -6.02 19.27 -21.10
C LEU A 86 -4.53 19.34 -20.85
N GLN A 87 -3.83 20.30 -21.45
CA GLN A 87 -2.41 20.52 -21.19
C GLN A 87 -2.15 20.75 -19.69
N TRP A 88 -2.94 21.63 -19.05
CA TRP A 88 -2.84 21.90 -17.63
C TRP A 88 -3.20 20.68 -16.75
N ILE A 89 -4.22 19.90 -17.16
CA ILE A 89 -4.59 18.67 -16.45
C ILE A 89 -3.44 17.66 -16.51
N ILE A 90 -2.87 17.41 -17.69
CA ILE A 90 -1.75 16.48 -17.86
C ILE A 90 -0.52 16.95 -17.06
N LEU A 91 -0.16 18.21 -17.13
CA LEU A 91 0.98 18.76 -16.39
C LEU A 91 0.72 18.69 -14.87
N GLY A 92 -0.45 19.13 -14.41
CA GLY A 92 -0.80 19.15 -12.99
C GLY A 92 -0.87 17.74 -12.39
N THR A 93 -1.45 16.79 -13.11
CA THR A 93 -1.47 15.39 -12.64
C THR A 93 -0.10 14.75 -12.66
N SER A 94 0.74 15.05 -13.67
CA SER A 94 2.12 14.54 -13.73
C SER A 94 2.98 14.98 -12.54
N LEU A 95 2.69 16.13 -11.91
CA LEU A 95 3.38 16.55 -10.68
C LEU A 95 3.17 15.58 -9.51
N GLY A 96 2.12 14.77 -9.52
CA GLY A 96 1.90 13.70 -8.55
C GLY A 96 2.99 12.61 -8.55
N VAL A 97 3.81 12.52 -9.59
CA VAL A 97 4.97 11.62 -9.61
C VAL A 97 6.04 12.04 -8.58
N ILE A 98 6.11 13.32 -8.22
CA ILE A 98 7.08 13.81 -7.23
C ILE A 98 6.86 13.17 -5.85
N PRO A 99 5.65 13.23 -5.23
CA PRO A 99 5.41 12.54 -3.96
C PRO A 99 5.52 11.02 -4.08
N LEU A 100 5.19 10.41 -5.23
CA LEU A 100 5.40 8.99 -5.49
C LEU A 100 6.89 8.64 -5.37
N ILE A 101 7.77 9.34 -6.07
CA ILE A 101 9.22 9.13 -5.99
C ILE A 101 9.71 9.35 -4.56
N ALA A 102 9.28 10.44 -3.91
CA ALA A 102 9.66 10.73 -2.53
C ALA A 102 9.18 9.64 -1.56
N GLY A 103 8.01 9.03 -1.80
CA GLY A 103 7.47 7.90 -1.05
C GLY A 103 8.33 6.65 -1.19
N VAL A 104 8.65 6.27 -2.43
CA VAL A 104 9.51 5.11 -2.75
C VAL A 104 10.91 5.29 -2.14
N LEU A 105 11.50 6.49 -2.27
CA LEU A 105 12.81 6.79 -1.70
C LEU A 105 12.80 6.70 -0.17
N ARG A 106 11.79 7.29 0.49
CA ARG A 106 11.59 7.17 1.94
C ARG A 106 11.43 5.73 2.39
N TRP A 107 10.64 4.94 1.66
CA TRP A 107 10.46 3.52 1.95
C TRP A 107 11.78 2.76 1.88
N HIS A 108 12.58 3.00 0.84
CA HIS A 108 13.89 2.37 0.65
C HIS A 108 14.90 2.74 1.75
N LEU A 109 14.92 4.03 2.13
CA LEU A 109 15.76 4.51 3.22
C LEU A 109 15.33 3.92 4.58
N ARG A 110 14.02 3.84 4.85
CA ARG A 110 13.49 3.23 6.07
C ARG A 110 13.83 1.75 6.17
N GLN A 111 13.77 1.00 5.09
CA GLN A 111 14.19 -0.40 5.10
C GLN A 111 15.65 -0.56 5.53
N LYS A 112 16.54 0.28 5.02
CA LYS A 112 17.95 0.26 5.43
C LYS A 112 18.16 0.58 6.92
N MET A 113 17.29 1.42 7.51
CA MET A 113 17.38 1.81 8.92
C MET A 113 16.72 0.80 9.88
N GLN A 114 15.74 0.03 9.43
CA GLN A 114 15.02 -0.94 10.27
C GLN A 114 15.80 -2.20 10.56
N PHE A 115 16.80 -2.54 9.77
CA PHE A 115 17.56 -3.79 9.91
C PHE A 115 18.47 -3.87 11.15
N ALA A 116 18.73 -2.76 11.82
CA ALA A 116 19.62 -2.73 12.98
C ALA A 116 19.00 -3.26 14.31
N ALA A 117 17.71 -3.61 14.31
CA ALA A 117 17.00 -3.89 15.57
C ALA A 117 16.06 -5.11 15.56
N VAL A 118 16.09 -5.95 14.53
CA VAL A 118 15.26 -7.17 14.51
C VAL A 118 16.12 -8.35 14.90
N ASP A 119 15.87 -8.93 16.09
CA ASP A 119 16.59 -10.10 16.59
C ASP A 119 16.17 -11.38 15.85
N SER A 120 14.88 -11.49 15.54
CA SER A 120 14.34 -12.60 14.75
C SER A 120 13.06 -12.19 14.02
N ALA A 121 12.86 -12.76 12.84
CA ALA A 121 11.64 -12.65 12.06
C ALA A 121 11.17 -14.05 11.67
N GLU A 122 9.98 -14.43 12.11
CA GLU A 122 9.36 -15.70 11.78
C GLU A 122 8.20 -15.47 10.80
N ARG A 123 8.19 -16.19 9.68
CA ARG A 123 7.11 -16.14 8.69
C ARG A 123 6.29 -17.41 8.73
N HIS A 124 5.02 -17.27 8.98
CA HIS A 124 4.06 -18.37 9.03
C HIS A 124 3.12 -18.29 7.82
N SER A 125 3.07 -19.38 7.05
CA SER A 125 2.07 -19.53 5.99
C SER A 125 0.78 -20.07 6.58
N LEU A 126 -0.29 -19.28 6.53
CA LEU A 126 -1.60 -19.68 7.03
C LEU A 126 -2.16 -20.92 6.32
N ARG A 127 -1.82 -21.12 5.04
CA ARG A 127 -2.20 -22.35 4.31
C ARG A 127 -1.57 -23.60 4.92
N LYS A 128 -0.30 -23.52 5.29
CA LYS A 128 0.40 -24.67 5.93
C LYS A 128 -0.15 -24.91 7.32
N LEU A 129 -0.47 -23.86 8.07
CA LEU A 129 -1.06 -23.96 9.40
C LEU A 129 -2.46 -24.59 9.33
N ALA A 130 -3.33 -24.16 8.43
CA ALA A 130 -4.66 -24.74 8.26
C ALA A 130 -4.63 -26.21 7.78
N ALA A 131 -3.63 -26.58 7.00
CA ALA A 131 -3.43 -27.97 6.57
C ALA A 131 -2.92 -28.86 7.72
N ALA A 132 -2.18 -28.30 8.68
CA ALA A 132 -1.62 -29.00 9.81
C ALA A 132 -2.62 -29.13 10.99
N ASP A 133 -3.49 -28.12 11.16
CA ASP A 133 -4.46 -28.08 12.27
C ASP A 133 -5.85 -27.64 11.75
N PRO A 134 -6.77 -28.61 11.53
CA PRO A 134 -8.14 -28.33 11.13
C PRO A 134 -8.93 -27.48 12.12
N ALA A 135 -8.51 -27.43 13.40
CA ALA A 135 -9.15 -26.61 14.43
C ALA A 135 -8.94 -25.10 14.21
N ILE A 136 -7.96 -24.71 13.40
CA ILE A 136 -7.77 -23.32 12.99
C ILE A 136 -8.93 -22.84 12.09
N GLY A 137 -9.67 -23.76 11.47
CA GLY A 137 -10.92 -23.49 10.78
C GLY A 137 -10.77 -22.62 9.52
N ASP A 138 -11.82 -21.87 9.20
CA ASP A 138 -11.83 -21.00 8.02
C ASP A 138 -10.94 -19.77 8.23
N LEU A 139 -9.70 -19.88 7.81
CA LEU A 139 -8.73 -18.77 7.84
C LEU A 139 -9.04 -17.64 6.88
N ILE A 140 -9.88 -17.88 5.88
CA ILE A 140 -9.92 -17.02 4.71
C ILE A 140 -11.22 -16.21 4.62
N GLY A 141 -12.28 -16.59 5.31
CA GLY A 141 -13.57 -15.93 5.11
C GLY A 141 -14.02 -15.88 3.62
N THR A 142 -15.30 -15.76 3.39
CA THR A 142 -15.91 -15.92 2.05
C THR A 142 -15.57 -14.82 1.04
N CYS A 143 -15.26 -13.59 1.50
CA CYS A 143 -15.12 -12.42 0.62
C CYS A 143 -13.84 -12.35 -0.23
N TRP A 144 -12.81 -13.11 0.11
CA TRP A 144 -11.47 -12.95 -0.51
C TRP A 144 -10.95 -14.19 -1.23
N SER A 145 -11.85 -15.08 -1.62
CA SER A 145 -11.48 -16.30 -2.37
C SER A 145 -10.67 -16.01 -3.66
N VAL A 146 -10.91 -14.87 -4.31
CA VAL A 146 -10.19 -14.43 -5.51
C VAL A 146 -8.82 -13.84 -5.18
N ALA A 147 -8.73 -13.00 -4.15
CA ALA A 147 -7.48 -12.32 -3.78
C ALA A 147 -6.34 -13.30 -3.43
N ARG A 148 -6.67 -14.48 -2.88
CA ARG A 148 -5.68 -15.53 -2.56
C ARG A 148 -4.91 -16.07 -3.76
N HIS A 149 -5.43 -15.88 -4.98
CA HIS A 149 -4.83 -16.38 -6.22
C HIS A 149 -3.99 -15.31 -6.94
N LEU A 150 -4.02 -14.05 -6.49
CA LEU A 150 -3.21 -13.00 -7.08
C LEU A 150 -1.72 -13.25 -6.83
N PRO A 151 -0.86 -13.10 -7.86
CA PRO A 151 0.57 -13.20 -7.71
C PRO A 151 1.08 -12.12 -6.74
N PHE A 152 2.12 -12.46 -5.97
CA PHE A 152 2.74 -11.58 -4.95
C PHE A 152 1.84 -11.20 -3.77
N ASN A 153 0.67 -11.81 -3.63
CA ASN A 153 -0.22 -11.55 -2.52
C ASN A 153 0.29 -12.24 -1.25
N GLN A 154 0.60 -11.45 -0.21
CA GLN A 154 1.06 -11.93 1.11
C GLN A 154 -0.09 -12.08 2.13
N PHE A 155 -1.34 -11.97 1.71
CA PHE A 155 -2.53 -12.05 2.56
C PHE A 155 -2.59 -13.29 3.48
N LEU A 156 -2.00 -14.40 3.05
CA LEU A 156 -1.93 -15.65 3.81
C LEU A 156 -0.58 -15.86 4.50
N THR A 157 0.15 -14.78 4.78
CA THR A 157 1.43 -14.84 5.47
C THR A 157 1.39 -13.93 6.68
N VAL A 158 1.71 -14.49 7.86
CA VAL A 158 1.88 -13.72 9.09
C VAL A 158 3.37 -13.64 9.39
N GLU A 159 3.84 -12.46 9.69
CA GLU A 159 5.22 -12.22 10.12
C GLU A 159 5.22 -11.79 11.58
N ILE A 160 5.97 -12.52 12.41
CA ILE A 160 6.20 -12.21 13.82
C ILE A 160 7.62 -11.68 13.95
N ASN A 161 7.75 -10.40 14.26
CA ASN A 161 9.04 -9.74 14.44
C ASN A 161 9.34 -9.58 15.93
N ARG A 162 10.48 -10.09 16.39
CA ARG A 162 10.97 -9.87 17.76
C ARG A 162 12.10 -8.86 17.72
N LYS A 163 12.01 -7.86 18.58
CA LYS A 163 12.99 -6.78 18.71
C LYS A 163 13.36 -6.59 20.17
N THR A 164 14.65 -6.59 20.47
CA THR A 164 15.16 -6.25 21.80
C THR A 164 15.67 -4.81 21.76
N ILE A 165 15.06 -3.95 22.56
CA ILE A 165 15.46 -2.55 22.71
C ILE A 165 16.09 -2.37 24.06
N ARG A 166 17.38 -2.05 24.09
CA ARG A 166 18.09 -1.70 25.32
C ARG A 166 17.83 -0.22 25.64
N VAL A 167 17.11 0.04 26.69
CA VAL A 167 16.90 1.41 27.20
C VAL A 167 17.98 1.69 28.21
N SER A 168 18.84 2.69 27.92
CA SER A 168 19.82 3.17 28.90
C SER A 168 19.07 3.79 30.08
N ALA A 169 19.11 3.13 31.24
CA ALA A 169 18.72 3.80 32.47
C ALA A 169 19.66 4.99 32.67
N GLY A 170 19.08 6.19 32.86
CA GLY A 170 19.87 7.40 33.14
C GLY A 170 20.85 7.16 34.29
N ARG A 171 21.87 7.99 34.41
CA ARG A 171 23.05 7.85 35.30
C ARG A 171 22.81 7.43 36.78
N SER A 172 21.58 7.24 37.20
CA SER A 172 21.22 7.01 38.62
C SER A 172 20.60 5.64 38.94
N ALA A 173 20.42 4.76 37.98
CA ALA A 173 19.85 3.45 38.25
C ALA A 173 20.94 2.36 38.17
N SER A 174 21.12 1.63 39.27
CA SER A 174 21.93 0.39 39.26
C SER A 174 21.33 -0.58 38.25
N THR A 175 22.10 -1.01 37.28
CA THR A 175 21.70 -1.79 36.11
C THR A 175 21.32 -3.25 36.43
N ASP A 176 21.41 -3.68 37.69
CA ASP A 176 21.36 -5.09 38.06
C ASP A 176 19.99 -5.68 38.36
N THR A 177 18.88 -4.90 38.25
CA THR A 177 17.57 -5.40 38.74
C THR A 177 16.39 -5.16 37.81
N LEU A 178 16.57 -4.66 36.61
CA LEU A 178 15.42 -4.45 35.70
C LEU A 178 15.11 -5.73 34.93
N SER A 179 13.99 -6.37 35.29
CA SER A 179 13.43 -7.46 34.49
C SER A 179 13.04 -6.94 33.08
N PRO A 180 13.29 -7.73 32.04
CA PRO A 180 12.92 -7.33 30.69
C PRO A 180 11.39 -7.19 30.57
N LEU A 181 10.91 -6.05 30.09
CA LEU A 181 9.51 -5.78 29.79
C LEU A 181 9.18 -6.35 28.40
N ARG A 182 8.18 -7.21 28.30
CA ARG A 182 7.68 -7.79 27.06
C ARG A 182 6.45 -7.04 26.57
N ILE A 183 6.56 -6.33 25.47
CA ILE A 183 5.45 -5.59 24.85
C ILE A 183 5.11 -6.24 23.52
N VAL A 184 3.85 -6.62 23.31
CA VAL A 184 3.33 -7.03 22.02
C VAL A 184 2.60 -5.84 21.40
N HIS A 185 3.04 -5.41 20.21
CA HIS A 185 2.35 -4.42 19.42
C HIS A 185 1.58 -5.09 18.29
N ILE A 186 0.27 -4.78 18.21
CA ILE A 186 -0.63 -5.32 17.19
C ILE A 186 -1.25 -4.12 16.46
N SER A 187 -1.09 -4.07 15.15
CA SER A 187 -1.72 -3.06 14.31
C SER A 187 -2.62 -3.69 13.25
N ASP A 188 -3.60 -2.93 12.79
CA ASP A 188 -4.42 -3.25 11.62
C ASP A 188 -5.19 -4.57 11.66
N LEU A 189 -5.68 -4.96 12.83
CA LEU A 189 -6.55 -6.12 13.01
C LEU A 189 -7.94 -5.93 12.38
N HIS A 190 -8.06 -5.65 11.15
CA HIS A 190 -9.35 -5.44 10.44
C HIS A 190 -10.41 -6.53 10.74
N PHE A 191 -11.12 -6.44 11.86
CA PHE A 191 -12.21 -7.36 12.26
C PHE A 191 -13.46 -7.27 11.38
N ILE A 192 -13.30 -7.16 10.06
CA ILE A 192 -14.41 -6.96 9.12
C ILE A 192 -14.67 -8.24 8.30
N GLY A 193 -14.62 -9.40 8.95
CA GLY A 193 -14.95 -10.69 8.32
C GLY A 193 -13.88 -11.26 7.37
N THR A 194 -12.71 -10.64 7.32
CA THR A 194 -11.56 -11.16 6.56
C THR A 194 -10.26 -10.62 7.17
N PRO A 195 -9.36 -11.45 7.66
CA PRO A 195 -9.38 -12.93 7.69
C PRO A 195 -10.50 -13.54 8.55
N GLY A 196 -10.73 -14.84 8.44
CA GLY A 196 -11.74 -15.57 9.24
C GLY A 196 -11.38 -15.68 10.73
N GLU A 197 -12.33 -16.11 11.55
CA GLU A 197 -12.17 -16.23 13.01
C GLU A 197 -10.96 -17.10 13.42
N GLY A 198 -10.69 -18.18 12.69
CA GLY A 198 -9.56 -19.06 12.95
C GLY A 198 -8.20 -18.35 12.90
N TYR A 199 -8.06 -17.37 12.02
CA TYR A 199 -6.85 -16.53 11.96
C TYR A 199 -6.65 -15.75 13.27
N TYR A 200 -7.67 -15.05 13.74
CA TYR A 200 -7.56 -14.25 14.97
C TYR A 200 -7.33 -15.13 16.19
N ARG A 201 -7.97 -16.28 16.27
CA ARG A 201 -7.76 -17.26 17.32
C ARG A 201 -6.29 -17.72 17.36
N TRP A 202 -5.73 -18.04 16.22
CA TRP A 202 -4.31 -18.41 16.11
C TRP A 202 -3.39 -17.26 16.53
N VAL A 203 -3.63 -16.04 16.05
CA VAL A 203 -2.83 -14.84 16.42
C VAL A 203 -2.87 -14.63 17.93
N PHE A 204 -4.04 -14.70 18.56
CA PHE A 204 -4.16 -14.52 20.00
C PHE A 204 -3.47 -15.64 20.79
N GLN A 205 -3.48 -16.87 20.29
CA GLN A 205 -2.70 -17.97 20.87
C GLN A 205 -1.19 -17.69 20.81
N GLN A 206 -0.70 -17.16 19.68
CA GLN A 206 0.71 -16.75 19.58
C GLN A 206 1.05 -15.65 20.59
N ILE A 207 0.18 -14.63 20.73
CA ILE A 207 0.36 -13.57 21.72
C ILE A 207 0.39 -14.12 23.13
N ALA A 208 -0.55 -15.00 23.48
CA ALA A 208 -0.62 -15.64 24.80
C ALA A 208 0.66 -16.46 25.09
N SER A 209 1.22 -17.14 24.08
CA SER A 209 2.46 -17.93 24.24
C SER A 209 3.69 -17.08 24.54
N ILE A 210 3.70 -15.80 24.14
CA ILE A 210 4.78 -14.86 24.44
C ILE A 210 4.74 -14.42 25.91
N ASN A 211 3.57 -14.56 26.58
CA ASN A 211 3.32 -14.07 27.93
C ASN A 211 3.74 -12.60 28.10
N PRO A 212 3.09 -11.66 27.36
CA PRO A 212 3.48 -10.26 27.39
C PRO A 212 3.06 -9.55 28.68
N ASP A 213 3.86 -8.58 29.11
CA ASP A 213 3.52 -7.69 30.22
C ASP A 213 2.54 -6.58 29.78
N ALA A 214 2.55 -6.23 28.46
CA ALA A 214 1.60 -5.29 27.87
C ALA A 214 1.31 -5.62 26.40
N ILE A 215 0.07 -5.31 25.96
CA ILE A 215 -0.37 -5.37 24.56
C ILE A 215 -0.80 -3.96 24.15
N VAL A 216 -0.31 -3.46 23.03
CA VAL A 216 -0.58 -2.12 22.48
C VAL A 216 -0.92 -2.18 20.98
#